data_c3ee20354f09186b85ecab1b26c5f2ad
#
_entry.id   c3ee20354f09186b85ecab1b26c5f2ad
#
_cell.length_a   1.000
_cell.length_b   1.000
_cell.length_c   1.000
_cell.angle_alpha   90.00
_cell.angle_beta   90.00
_cell.angle_gamma   90.00
#
_symmetry.space_group_name_H-M   'P 1'
#
loop_
_entity.id
_entity.type
_entity.pdbx_description
1 polymer ?
#
loop_
_entity_poly.entity_id
_entity_poly.type
_entity_poly.pdbx_seq_one_letter_code
_entity_poly.pdbx_strand_id
1 'polypeptide(L)'
;MPTRREFLKSVSGTAAGIFFTGCCCTESSFGFALDPRKSAAQAAAKRKPREVVVGGQRVKVVDIHAHVRVPEAWDLVKDRIGREGRAGDMAQAKPEGPSNIHNDVEAHLADLDEMGIDVQALSINPFWYWADEDLARKVIQIQNEKIAELCAAHPKRFAGLGSVALQHPSLAAEQMEDGVKKLGMRGFAIGGSVNGDDLSAPKFHPFWAKAEELETLIFIHPQVAGTPIDESRLKGNGFLDNVVGHPLETTLALTHLIQDGTLDLFPRLKICAAHGGGYLPSYSSRNDQCLIAFPNLCKPLKKPPTEYLKQLYYDSVLFTPEDMRHLIAVVGASQVVVGTDYPTLWNRTPVDRILAVPGLKDAERISIFGSTAAKLLKMSV
;
A
#
# COMPACT_ATOMS: atom_id res chain seq x y z
N MET A 1 -4.65 -33.56 35.33
CA MET A 1 -4.52 -32.27 34.66
C MET A 1 -5.06 -31.21 35.60
N PRO A 2 -4.31 -30.18 35.96
CA PRO A 2 -4.79 -29.15 36.87
C PRO A 2 -5.91 -28.34 36.22
N THR A 3 -6.89 -27.95 37.02
CA THR A 3 -8.04 -27.15 36.56
C THR A 3 -7.63 -25.72 36.32
N ARG A 4 -8.38 -25.00 35.46
CA ARG A 4 -8.16 -23.58 35.12
C ARG A 4 -8.01 -22.67 36.36
N ARG A 5 -8.57 -23.10 37.50
CA ARG A 5 -8.52 -22.36 38.78
C ARG A 5 -7.20 -22.58 39.53
N GLU A 6 -6.54 -23.71 39.33
CA GLU A 6 -5.23 -24.04 39.94
C GLU A 6 -4.09 -23.40 39.15
N PHE A 7 -4.22 -23.27 37.83
CA PHE A 7 -3.26 -22.52 37.00
C PHE A 7 -3.20 -21.03 37.37
N LEU A 8 -4.35 -20.40 37.66
CA LEU A 8 -4.41 -18.99 38.04
C LEU A 8 -3.86 -18.69 39.44
N LYS A 9 -3.73 -19.70 40.33
CA LYS A 9 -3.15 -19.56 41.65
C LYS A 9 -1.62 -19.66 41.67
N SER A 10 -1.01 -20.23 40.65
CA SER A 10 0.45 -20.40 40.56
C SER A 10 1.20 -19.20 39.93
N VAL A 11 0.48 -18.16 39.46
CA VAL A 11 1.07 -16.96 38.82
C VAL A 11 1.09 -15.75 39.77
N SER A 12 0.66 -15.90 41.03
CA SER A 12 0.68 -14.81 42.00
C SER A 12 1.95 -14.81 42.86
N GLY A 13 3.06 -14.38 42.29
CA GLY A 13 4.30 -14.20 43.02
C GLY A 13 5.31 -13.37 42.23
N THR A 14 5.10 -12.10 42.18
CA THR A 14 6.00 -10.94 42.10
C THR A 14 5.28 -9.80 41.38
N ALA A 15 4.56 -8.98 42.13
CA ALA A 15 3.95 -7.78 41.65
C ALA A 15 4.85 -6.59 41.90
N ALA A 16 5.29 -5.94 40.83
CA ALA A 16 5.61 -4.52 40.84
C ALA A 16 4.39 -3.79 40.30
N GLY A 17 3.80 -2.92 41.11
CA GLY A 17 2.49 -2.35 40.87
C GLY A 17 2.40 -1.41 39.67
N ILE A 18 1.32 -1.57 38.93
CA ILE A 18 0.78 -0.51 38.06
C ILE A 18 -0.65 -0.23 38.57
N PHE A 19 -0.85 0.98 39.07
CA PHE A 19 -2.16 1.46 39.49
C PHE A 19 -2.98 1.84 38.26
N PHE A 20 -4.15 1.21 38.11
CA PHE A 20 -5.24 1.75 37.32
C PHE A 20 -6.16 2.56 38.23
N THR A 21 -6.25 3.86 38.00
CA THR A 21 -7.32 4.68 38.56
C THR A 21 -8.39 4.94 37.52
N GLY A 22 -9.59 4.60 37.90
CA GLY A 22 -10.79 4.73 37.11
C GLY A 22 -11.24 6.16 36.86
N CYS A 23 -12.08 6.29 35.90
CA CYS A 23 -12.77 7.43 35.36
C CYS A 23 -13.59 8.20 36.43
N CYS A 24 -13.41 9.53 36.47
CA CYS A 24 -14.46 10.49 36.85
C CYS A 24 -14.16 11.85 36.22
N CYS A 25 -15.14 12.38 35.51
CA CYS A 25 -15.13 13.69 34.86
C CYS A 25 -15.05 14.82 35.89
N THR A 26 -14.06 15.72 35.74
CA THR A 26 -14.21 17.14 36.08
C THR A 26 -13.23 17.95 35.25
N GLU A 27 -13.75 19.01 34.62
CA GLU A 27 -12.98 20.04 33.94
C GLU A 27 -12.01 20.72 34.92
N SER A 28 -10.74 20.77 34.54
CA SER A 28 -9.83 21.78 35.05
C SER A 28 -8.65 21.95 34.10
N SER A 29 -8.49 23.19 33.74
CA SER A 29 -7.40 23.82 33.02
C SER A 29 -6.03 23.27 33.42
N PHE A 30 -5.35 22.58 32.49
CA PHE A 30 -3.92 22.34 32.63
C PHE A 30 -3.17 22.84 31.39
N GLY A 31 -2.15 23.63 31.74
CA GLY A 31 -1.27 24.27 30.80
C GLY A 31 -0.51 23.30 29.91
N PHE A 32 -0.06 23.87 28.82
CA PHE A 32 0.89 23.41 27.82
C PHE A 32 1.56 22.07 28.13
N ALA A 33 0.92 20.97 27.78
CA ALA A 33 1.61 19.72 27.54
C ALA A 33 2.33 19.88 26.18
N LEU A 34 3.64 19.95 26.21
CA LEU A 34 4.47 19.85 25.01
C LEU A 34 4.03 18.59 24.25
N ASP A 35 3.63 18.75 22.98
CA ASP A 35 3.25 17.65 22.12
C ASP A 35 4.41 16.62 22.15
N PRO A 36 4.20 15.39 22.63
CA PRO A 36 5.26 14.42 22.75
C PRO A 36 5.93 14.09 21.40
N ARG A 37 5.27 14.43 20.28
CA ARG A 37 5.83 14.30 18.94
C ARG A 37 6.85 15.39 18.62
N LYS A 38 6.66 16.63 19.09
CA LYS A 38 7.65 17.71 18.90
C LYS A 38 8.93 17.45 19.67
N SER A 39 8.83 16.88 20.87
CA SER A 39 10.01 16.49 21.64
C SER A 39 10.71 15.26 21.03
N ALA A 40 9.97 14.33 20.43
CA ALA A 40 10.50 13.16 19.72
C ALA A 40 11.19 13.59 18.41
N ALA A 41 10.61 14.50 17.64
CA ALA A 41 11.20 15.04 16.41
C ALA A 41 12.52 15.79 16.69
N GLN A 42 12.58 16.61 17.75
CA GLN A 42 13.81 17.28 18.17
C GLN A 42 14.89 16.31 18.70
N ALA A 43 14.50 15.17 19.27
CA ALA A 43 15.44 14.11 19.66
C ALA A 43 15.87 13.25 18.47
N ALA A 44 15.00 13.04 17.49
CA ALA A 44 15.26 12.28 16.25
C ALA A 44 16.26 13.03 15.32
N ALA A 45 16.15 14.36 15.22
CA ALA A 45 17.05 15.18 14.40
C ALA A 45 18.55 15.07 14.76
N LYS A 46 18.89 14.37 15.85
CA LYS A 46 20.27 14.09 16.28
C LYS A 46 20.74 12.65 15.98
N ARG A 47 19.84 11.78 15.51
CA ARG A 47 20.23 10.40 15.18
C ARG A 47 20.73 10.30 13.76
N LYS A 48 21.87 9.60 13.58
CA LYS A 48 22.34 9.26 12.23
C LYS A 48 21.35 8.32 11.56
N PRO A 49 21.00 8.55 10.29
CA PRO A 49 20.14 7.64 9.54
C PRO A 49 20.64 6.20 9.62
N ARG A 50 19.73 5.26 9.75
CA ARG A 50 20.05 3.83 9.75
C ARG A 50 20.51 3.44 8.35
N GLU A 51 21.73 2.95 8.23
CA GLU A 51 22.27 2.41 6.98
C GLU A 51 22.04 0.90 6.91
N VAL A 52 21.52 0.44 5.77
CA VAL A 52 21.33 -0.99 5.50
C VAL A 52 22.54 -1.53 4.76
N VAL A 53 23.17 -2.58 5.32
CA VAL A 53 24.37 -3.21 4.75
C VAL A 53 24.06 -4.68 4.48
N VAL A 54 24.31 -5.15 3.25
CA VAL A 54 24.15 -6.53 2.83
C VAL A 54 25.45 -6.99 2.15
N GLY A 55 26.02 -8.11 2.59
CA GLY A 55 27.28 -8.61 2.03
C GLY A 55 28.45 -7.62 2.14
N GLY A 56 28.45 -6.76 3.17
CA GLY A 56 29.46 -5.71 3.36
C GLY A 56 29.26 -4.45 2.51
N GLN A 57 28.21 -4.36 1.72
CA GLN A 57 27.89 -3.20 0.86
C GLN A 57 26.68 -2.43 1.38
N ARG A 58 26.75 -1.10 1.35
CA ARG A 58 25.60 -0.22 1.61
C ARG A 58 24.57 -0.42 0.51
N VAL A 59 23.33 -0.73 0.90
CA VAL A 59 22.20 -0.91 -0.02
C VAL A 59 21.21 0.21 0.22
N LYS A 60 20.76 0.87 -0.84
CA LYS A 60 19.64 1.81 -0.75
C LYS A 60 18.32 1.05 -0.64
N VAL A 61 17.48 1.49 0.29
CA VAL A 61 16.16 0.93 0.52
C VAL A 61 15.11 1.85 -0.09
N VAL A 62 14.30 1.28 -0.98
CA VAL A 62 13.24 2.00 -1.71
C VAL A 62 11.88 1.39 -1.35
N ASP A 63 11.08 2.16 -0.64
CA ASP A 63 9.73 1.81 -0.23
C ASP A 63 8.71 2.24 -1.29
N ILE A 64 7.88 1.30 -1.77
CA ILE A 64 6.86 1.58 -2.80
C ILE A 64 5.47 1.86 -2.18
N HIS A 65 5.25 1.50 -0.92
CA HIS A 65 3.95 1.53 -0.31
C HIS A 65 3.88 2.53 0.86
N ALA A 66 3.46 3.75 0.56
CA ALA A 66 3.21 4.78 1.57
C ALA A 66 2.10 5.73 1.13
N HIS A 67 1.42 6.32 2.11
CA HIS A 67 0.25 7.15 1.89
C HIS A 67 0.42 8.57 2.41
N VAL A 68 -0.05 9.53 1.60
CA VAL A 68 -0.21 10.92 1.98
C VAL A 68 -1.63 11.39 1.70
N ARG A 69 -2.02 12.52 2.29
CA ARG A 69 -3.32 13.16 2.07
C ARG A 69 -3.10 14.64 1.78
N VAL A 70 -3.87 15.16 0.84
CA VAL A 70 -3.78 16.54 0.37
C VAL A 70 -5.00 17.31 0.86
N PRO A 71 -4.84 18.23 1.83
CA PRO A 71 -5.96 19.01 2.40
C PRO A 71 -6.77 19.79 1.37
N GLU A 72 -6.12 20.33 0.36
CA GLU A 72 -6.77 21.10 -0.71
C GLU A 72 -7.73 20.22 -1.54
N ALA A 73 -7.42 18.94 -1.70
CA ALA A 73 -8.33 17.99 -2.34
C ALA A 73 -9.56 17.69 -1.45
N TRP A 74 -9.37 17.63 -0.12
CA TRP A 74 -10.47 17.53 0.82
C TRP A 74 -11.43 18.70 0.73
N ASP A 75 -10.92 19.93 0.59
CA ASP A 75 -11.75 21.13 0.47
C ASP A 75 -12.70 21.10 -0.74
N LEU A 76 -12.33 20.40 -1.81
CA LEU A 76 -13.20 20.22 -2.98
C LEU A 76 -14.36 19.22 -2.74
N VAL A 77 -14.19 18.26 -1.84
CA VAL A 77 -15.11 17.13 -1.72
C VAL A 77 -15.92 17.11 -0.42
N LYS A 78 -15.50 17.81 0.63
CA LYS A 78 -16.05 17.73 1.99
C LYS A 78 -17.57 17.90 2.07
N ASP A 79 -18.16 18.73 1.22
CA ASP A 79 -19.60 19.00 1.23
C ASP A 79 -20.43 17.94 0.46
N ARG A 80 -19.78 17.14 -0.39
CA ARG A 80 -20.41 16.14 -1.25
C ARG A 80 -20.13 14.70 -0.81
N ILE A 81 -18.92 14.40 -0.36
CA ILE A 81 -18.43 13.05 -0.09
C ILE A 81 -19.30 12.27 0.92
N GLY A 82 -19.89 12.95 1.90
CA GLY A 82 -20.78 12.31 2.88
C GLY A 82 -22.13 11.87 2.31
N ARG A 83 -22.52 12.34 1.12
CA ARG A 83 -23.78 12.04 0.46
C ARG A 83 -23.60 11.17 -0.79
N GLU A 84 -22.52 11.37 -1.51
CA GLU A 84 -22.27 10.76 -2.83
C GLU A 84 -21.18 9.68 -2.75
N GLY A 85 -20.22 9.83 -1.81
CA GLY A 85 -19.16 8.87 -1.55
C GLY A 85 -19.61 7.79 -0.55
N ARG A 86 -18.78 6.76 -0.43
CA ARG A 86 -18.93 5.67 0.54
C ARG A 86 -18.37 6.08 1.90
N ALA A 87 -18.73 5.39 2.97
CA ALA A 87 -18.22 5.70 4.32
C ALA A 87 -16.68 5.64 4.41
N GLY A 88 -16.05 4.69 3.70
CA GLY A 88 -14.60 4.57 3.62
C GLY A 88 -13.92 5.73 2.89
N ASP A 89 -14.57 6.31 1.86
CA ASP A 89 -14.02 7.41 1.09
C ASP A 89 -13.76 8.64 1.97
N MET A 90 -14.69 8.95 2.88
CA MET A 90 -14.53 10.07 3.82
C MET A 90 -13.31 9.88 4.73
N ALA A 91 -13.07 8.66 5.23
CA ALA A 91 -11.93 8.36 6.07
C ALA A 91 -10.61 8.50 5.30
N GLN A 92 -10.59 8.17 4.01
CA GLN A 92 -9.41 8.32 3.15
C GLN A 92 -9.15 9.77 2.76
N ALA A 93 -10.22 10.57 2.54
CA ALA A 93 -10.11 11.95 2.10
C ALA A 93 -9.66 12.93 3.19
N LYS A 94 -10.11 12.71 4.44
CA LYS A 94 -9.83 13.65 5.56
C LYS A 94 -8.34 13.79 5.82
N PRO A 95 -7.81 15.04 5.82
CA PRO A 95 -6.37 15.30 5.92
C PRO A 95 -5.87 15.32 7.39
N GLU A 96 -6.42 14.48 8.24
CA GLU A 96 -6.07 14.43 9.66
C GLU A 96 -4.89 13.46 9.89
N GLY A 97 -4.08 13.76 10.90
CA GLY A 97 -3.00 12.89 11.32
C GLY A 97 -1.72 12.96 10.48
N PRO A 98 -0.82 12.00 10.63
CA PRO A 98 0.53 12.04 10.07
C PRO A 98 0.60 11.89 8.55
N SER A 99 -0.46 11.44 7.89
CA SER A 99 -0.53 11.32 6.43
C SER A 99 -0.80 12.65 5.70
N ASN A 100 -1.14 13.72 6.41
CA ASN A 100 -1.30 15.05 5.78
C ASN A 100 0.03 15.52 5.18
N ILE A 101 0.03 15.85 3.89
CA ILE A 101 1.23 16.26 3.12
C ILE A 101 1.90 17.53 3.67
N HIS A 102 1.14 18.38 4.38
CA HIS A 102 1.66 19.58 5.02
C HIS A 102 2.11 19.36 6.48
N ASN A 103 1.93 18.16 7.02
CA ASN A 103 2.48 17.85 8.33
C ASN A 103 4.01 17.80 8.28
N ASP A 104 4.58 17.91 9.46
CA ASP A 104 6.01 17.99 9.70
C ASP A 104 6.81 16.98 8.83
N VAL A 105 7.29 17.46 7.68
CA VAL A 105 8.10 16.66 6.74
C VAL A 105 9.38 16.20 7.41
N GLU A 106 9.94 16.96 8.33
CA GLU A 106 11.14 16.58 9.07
C GLU A 106 10.87 15.39 9.98
N ALA A 107 9.69 15.33 10.62
CA ALA A 107 9.30 14.16 11.40
C ALA A 107 9.09 12.92 10.51
N HIS A 108 8.48 13.09 9.32
CA HIS A 108 8.36 12.02 8.34
C HIS A 108 9.73 11.49 7.91
N LEU A 109 10.65 12.39 7.55
CA LEU A 109 12.01 12.02 7.17
C LEU A 109 12.77 11.33 8.31
N ALA A 110 12.56 11.76 9.56
CA ALA A 110 13.14 11.12 10.72
C ALA A 110 12.61 9.69 10.93
N ASP A 111 11.32 9.47 10.71
CA ASP A 111 10.71 8.13 10.73
C ASP A 111 11.35 7.22 9.65
N LEU A 112 11.54 7.72 8.43
CA LEU A 112 12.20 6.99 7.35
C LEU A 112 13.65 6.64 7.74
N ASP A 113 14.38 7.59 8.31
CA ASP A 113 15.76 7.39 8.76
C ASP A 113 15.85 6.30 9.85
N GLU A 114 14.89 6.28 10.79
CA GLU A 114 14.82 5.23 11.82
C GLU A 114 14.50 3.86 11.22
N MET A 115 13.59 3.79 10.26
CA MET A 115 13.24 2.54 9.56
C MET A 115 14.33 2.06 8.59
N GLY A 116 15.29 2.92 8.23
CA GLY A 116 16.33 2.62 7.24
C GLY A 116 15.85 2.75 5.80
N ILE A 117 14.86 3.60 5.54
CA ILE A 117 14.30 3.88 4.21
C ILE A 117 15.00 5.09 3.60
N ASP A 118 15.63 4.91 2.46
CA ASP A 118 16.31 5.99 1.74
C ASP A 118 15.35 6.80 0.87
N VAL A 119 14.47 6.10 0.15
CA VAL A 119 13.48 6.71 -0.75
C VAL A 119 12.14 6.07 -0.51
N GLN A 120 11.10 6.89 -0.46
CA GLN A 120 9.72 6.42 -0.33
C GLN A 120 8.87 6.94 -1.49
N ALA A 121 8.10 6.05 -2.11
CA ALA A 121 7.10 6.42 -3.09
C ALA A 121 5.78 6.80 -2.38
N LEU A 122 5.31 8.01 -2.62
CA LEU A 122 4.12 8.58 -2.00
C LEU A 122 2.89 8.38 -2.87
N SER A 123 1.82 7.86 -2.30
CA SER A 123 0.55 7.62 -2.99
C SER A 123 -0.65 8.15 -2.21
N ILE A 124 -1.80 8.24 -2.86
CA ILE A 124 -3.08 8.57 -2.24
C ILE A 124 -4.06 7.45 -2.57
N ASN A 125 -4.70 6.89 -1.54
CA ASN A 125 -5.75 5.91 -1.73
C ASN A 125 -6.97 6.57 -2.39
N PRO A 126 -7.52 6.01 -3.48
CA PRO A 126 -8.64 6.59 -4.17
C PRO A 126 -9.86 6.73 -3.26
N PHE A 127 -10.41 7.92 -3.18
CA PHE A 127 -11.67 8.24 -2.49
C PHE A 127 -12.68 8.97 -3.40
N TRP A 128 -12.32 9.16 -4.68
CA TRP A 128 -13.03 10.02 -5.64
C TRP A 128 -13.77 9.25 -6.72
N TYR A 129 -13.87 7.93 -6.66
CA TYR A 129 -14.48 7.14 -7.73
C TYR A 129 -15.99 7.39 -7.90
N TRP A 130 -16.66 7.99 -6.92
CA TRP A 130 -18.02 8.48 -7.00
C TRP A 130 -18.16 9.82 -7.73
N ALA A 131 -17.07 10.59 -7.87
CA ALA A 131 -17.10 11.95 -8.41
C ALA A 131 -17.35 11.97 -9.92
N ASP A 132 -18.13 12.97 -10.37
CA ASP A 132 -18.26 13.28 -11.78
C ASP A 132 -16.92 13.70 -12.40
N GLU A 133 -16.86 13.77 -13.73
CA GLU A 133 -15.59 14.00 -14.44
C GLU A 133 -14.93 15.32 -14.07
N ASP A 134 -15.72 16.41 -13.94
CA ASP A 134 -15.21 17.73 -13.64
C ASP A 134 -14.60 17.82 -12.23
N LEU A 135 -15.27 17.24 -11.24
CA LEU A 135 -14.76 17.17 -9.88
C LEU A 135 -13.55 16.25 -9.79
N ALA A 136 -13.61 15.07 -10.41
CA ALA A 136 -12.51 14.11 -10.43
C ALA A 136 -11.25 14.73 -11.07
N ARG A 137 -11.40 15.46 -12.19
CA ARG A 137 -10.30 16.17 -12.86
C ARG A 137 -9.60 17.14 -11.91
N LYS A 138 -10.37 17.96 -11.18
CA LYS A 138 -9.83 18.94 -10.22
C LYS A 138 -9.14 18.28 -9.03
N VAL A 139 -9.77 17.25 -8.45
CA VAL A 139 -9.19 16.50 -7.31
C VAL A 139 -7.84 15.91 -7.71
N ILE A 140 -7.78 15.21 -8.84
CA ILE A 140 -6.58 14.56 -9.34
C ILE A 140 -5.48 15.55 -9.67
N GLN A 141 -5.84 16.67 -10.32
CA GLN A 141 -4.86 17.72 -10.64
C GLN A 141 -4.18 18.23 -9.37
N ILE A 142 -4.97 18.64 -8.36
CA ILE A 142 -4.42 19.15 -7.09
C ILE A 142 -3.55 18.10 -6.40
N GLN A 143 -4.01 16.85 -6.32
CA GLN A 143 -3.25 15.78 -5.67
C GLN A 143 -1.90 15.56 -6.35
N ASN A 144 -1.90 15.45 -7.66
CA ASN A 144 -0.68 15.19 -8.41
C ASN A 144 0.29 16.38 -8.36
N GLU A 145 -0.20 17.61 -8.45
CA GLU A 145 0.62 18.82 -8.30
C GLU A 145 1.27 18.87 -6.92
N LYS A 146 0.52 18.62 -5.84
CA LYS A 146 1.05 18.63 -4.46
C LYS A 146 2.08 17.54 -4.19
N ILE A 147 1.86 16.32 -4.70
CA ILE A 147 2.86 15.25 -4.63
C ILE A 147 4.12 15.65 -5.42
N ALA A 148 3.96 16.22 -6.62
CA ALA A 148 5.10 16.67 -7.43
C ALA A 148 5.91 17.77 -6.72
N GLU A 149 5.24 18.77 -6.11
CA GLU A 149 5.88 19.81 -5.31
C GLU A 149 6.73 19.21 -4.17
N LEU A 150 6.17 18.25 -3.41
CA LEU A 150 6.88 17.61 -2.31
C LEU A 150 8.08 16.78 -2.80
N CYS A 151 7.91 16.04 -3.90
CA CYS A 151 9.00 15.28 -4.52
C CYS A 151 10.11 16.20 -5.06
N ALA A 152 9.76 17.35 -5.65
CA ALA A 152 10.72 18.34 -6.12
C ALA A 152 11.51 19.00 -4.97
N ALA A 153 10.85 19.21 -3.82
CA ALA A 153 11.51 19.73 -2.62
C ALA A 153 12.49 18.72 -1.99
N HIS A 154 12.20 17.42 -2.10
CA HIS A 154 12.99 16.33 -1.51
C HIS A 154 13.32 15.21 -2.51
N PRO A 155 14.01 15.51 -3.64
CA PRO A 155 14.15 14.57 -4.78
C PRO A 155 14.98 13.33 -4.49
N LYS A 156 15.73 13.31 -3.39
CA LYS A 156 16.51 12.13 -2.94
C LYS A 156 15.76 11.27 -1.93
N ARG A 157 14.58 11.71 -1.48
CA ARG A 157 13.82 11.06 -0.41
C ARG A 157 12.44 10.61 -0.86
N PHE A 158 11.81 11.32 -1.81
CA PHE A 158 10.46 11.02 -2.26
C PHE A 158 10.39 10.81 -3.76
N ALA A 159 9.48 9.91 -4.16
CA ALA A 159 9.04 9.67 -5.53
C ALA A 159 7.50 9.72 -5.56
N GLY A 160 6.89 10.25 -6.62
CA GLY A 160 5.43 10.37 -6.70
C GLY A 160 4.80 9.17 -7.42
N LEU A 161 3.82 8.53 -6.78
CA LEU A 161 2.79 7.72 -7.43
C LEU A 161 1.55 8.58 -7.57
N GLY A 162 1.22 8.97 -8.80
CA GLY A 162 0.10 9.86 -9.07
C GLY A 162 -1.26 9.19 -8.85
N SER A 163 -2.28 10.03 -8.76
CA SER A 163 -3.69 9.65 -8.76
C SER A 163 -4.26 9.73 -10.18
N VAL A 164 -5.30 8.96 -10.48
CA VAL A 164 -6.07 9.01 -11.73
C VAL A 164 -7.57 8.84 -11.48
N ALA A 165 -8.40 9.43 -12.31
CA ALA A 165 -9.87 9.29 -12.26
C ALA A 165 -10.30 8.02 -13.00
N LEU A 166 -10.02 6.84 -12.45
CA LEU A 166 -10.22 5.57 -13.15
C LEU A 166 -11.69 5.24 -13.45
N GLN A 167 -12.65 5.85 -12.73
CA GLN A 167 -14.07 5.79 -13.08
C GLN A 167 -14.41 6.45 -14.45
N HIS A 168 -13.46 7.27 -14.98
CA HIS A 168 -13.46 7.88 -16.31
C HIS A 168 -12.19 7.43 -17.07
N PRO A 169 -12.15 6.22 -17.66
CA PRO A 169 -10.90 5.60 -18.11
C PRO A 169 -10.11 6.38 -19.16
N SER A 170 -10.79 7.11 -20.05
CA SER A 170 -10.12 7.98 -21.03
C SER A 170 -9.43 9.14 -20.35
N LEU A 171 -10.10 9.81 -19.40
CA LEU A 171 -9.49 10.85 -18.58
C LEU A 171 -8.33 10.30 -17.76
N ALA A 172 -8.46 9.09 -17.19
CA ALA A 172 -7.39 8.47 -16.42
C ALA A 172 -6.12 8.25 -17.28
N ALA A 173 -6.29 7.85 -18.55
CA ALA A 173 -5.18 7.70 -19.49
C ALA A 173 -4.50 9.06 -19.80
N GLU A 174 -5.27 10.13 -19.99
CA GLU A 174 -4.75 11.51 -20.17
C GLU A 174 -3.97 11.98 -18.93
N GLN A 175 -4.56 11.79 -17.74
CA GLN A 175 -3.95 12.17 -16.47
C GLN A 175 -2.66 11.40 -16.19
N MET A 176 -2.60 10.13 -16.58
CA MET A 176 -1.39 9.32 -16.48
C MET A 176 -0.29 9.87 -17.39
N GLU A 177 -0.59 10.20 -18.63
CA GLU A 177 0.36 10.79 -19.57
C GLU A 177 0.91 12.13 -19.07
N ASP A 178 0.02 13.01 -18.61
CA ASP A 178 0.38 14.31 -18.05
C ASP A 178 1.21 14.16 -16.76
N GLY A 179 0.84 13.25 -15.88
CA GLY A 179 1.58 12.95 -14.66
C GLY A 179 3.01 12.51 -14.93
N VAL A 180 3.22 11.62 -15.90
CA VAL A 180 4.58 11.18 -16.29
C VAL A 180 5.36 12.30 -16.97
N LYS A 181 4.76 12.98 -17.98
CA LYS A 181 5.49 13.91 -18.85
C LYS A 181 5.69 15.30 -18.25
N LYS A 182 4.71 15.78 -17.44
CA LYS A 182 4.71 17.16 -16.91
C LYS A 182 5.08 17.24 -15.44
N LEU A 183 4.67 16.23 -14.63
CA LEU A 183 4.82 16.24 -13.16
C LEU A 183 5.89 15.27 -12.65
N GLY A 184 6.50 14.47 -13.52
CA GLY A 184 7.57 13.57 -13.16
C GLY A 184 7.12 12.38 -12.27
N MET A 185 5.82 12.00 -12.33
CA MET A 185 5.32 10.83 -11.63
C MET A 185 6.04 9.57 -12.09
N ARG A 186 6.33 8.68 -11.13
CA ARG A 186 7.06 7.43 -11.35
C ARG A 186 6.17 6.20 -11.45
N GLY A 187 4.89 6.37 -11.16
CA GLY A 187 3.83 5.36 -11.20
C GLY A 187 2.51 5.98 -10.84
N PHE A 188 1.47 5.13 -10.69
CA PHE A 188 0.13 5.57 -10.30
C PHE A 188 -0.48 4.56 -9.34
N ALA A 189 -1.20 5.06 -8.33
CA ALA A 189 -1.94 4.24 -7.38
C ALA A 189 -3.41 4.18 -7.74
N ILE A 190 -3.99 2.97 -7.71
CA ILE A 190 -5.41 2.72 -7.98
C ILE A 190 -6.01 1.78 -6.93
N GLY A 191 -7.33 1.74 -6.85
CA GLY A 191 -8.07 0.77 -6.02
C GLY A 191 -8.06 -0.63 -6.60
N GLY A 192 -8.54 -1.61 -5.83
CA GLY A 192 -8.72 -3.00 -6.30
C GLY A 192 -9.97 -3.19 -7.18
N SER A 193 -10.89 -2.22 -7.15
CA SER A 193 -12.09 -2.15 -7.99
C SER A 193 -12.51 -0.70 -8.18
N VAL A 194 -13.41 -0.43 -9.12
CA VAL A 194 -13.92 0.92 -9.40
C VAL A 194 -15.45 0.91 -9.41
N ASN A 195 -16.07 1.43 -8.36
CA ASN A 195 -17.53 1.44 -8.20
C ASN A 195 -18.21 0.07 -8.38
N GLY A 196 -17.51 -1.00 -7.97
CA GLY A 196 -17.99 -2.38 -8.11
C GLY A 196 -17.63 -3.06 -9.43
N ASP A 197 -16.96 -2.36 -10.34
CA ASP A 197 -16.42 -2.98 -11.55
C ASP A 197 -15.02 -3.53 -11.30
N ASP A 198 -14.77 -4.74 -11.81
CA ASP A 198 -13.46 -5.35 -11.78
C ASP A 198 -12.48 -4.64 -12.72
N LEU A 199 -11.22 -4.56 -12.33
CA LEU A 199 -10.17 -3.89 -13.10
C LEU A 199 -9.93 -4.52 -14.49
N SER A 200 -10.39 -5.73 -14.71
CA SER A 200 -10.34 -6.46 -15.99
C SER A 200 -11.43 -6.04 -16.97
N ALA A 201 -12.44 -5.27 -16.54
CA ALA A 201 -13.54 -4.87 -17.41
C ALA A 201 -13.03 -4.12 -18.65
N PRO A 202 -13.57 -4.42 -19.86
CA PRO A 202 -13.08 -3.84 -21.13
C PRO A 202 -13.05 -2.31 -21.16
N LYS A 203 -13.89 -1.65 -20.38
CA LYS A 203 -13.89 -0.17 -20.27
C LYS A 203 -12.58 0.40 -19.75
N PHE A 204 -11.77 -0.40 -19.01
CA PHE A 204 -10.48 0.01 -18.50
C PHE A 204 -9.31 -0.26 -19.47
N HIS A 205 -9.55 -0.88 -20.62
CA HIS A 205 -8.50 -1.13 -21.62
C HIS A 205 -7.75 0.12 -22.06
N PRO A 206 -8.38 1.32 -22.26
CA PRO A 206 -7.63 2.54 -22.58
C PRO A 206 -6.59 2.91 -21.52
N PHE A 207 -6.93 2.73 -20.23
CA PHE A 207 -6.02 2.95 -19.10
C PHE A 207 -4.85 1.94 -19.13
N TRP A 208 -5.14 0.64 -19.29
CA TRP A 208 -4.11 -0.41 -19.36
C TRP A 208 -3.19 -0.24 -20.56
N ALA A 209 -3.74 0.11 -21.71
CA ALA A 209 -2.95 0.39 -22.91
C ALA A 209 -1.98 1.55 -22.69
N LYS A 210 -2.43 2.65 -22.04
CA LYS A 210 -1.59 3.80 -21.73
C LYS A 210 -0.52 3.45 -20.68
N ALA A 211 -0.85 2.66 -19.66
CA ALA A 211 0.10 2.20 -18.66
C ALA A 211 1.22 1.36 -19.28
N GLU A 212 0.86 0.48 -20.23
CA GLU A 212 1.83 -0.33 -20.97
C GLU A 212 2.68 0.51 -21.93
N GLU A 213 2.08 1.46 -22.66
CA GLU A 213 2.77 2.40 -23.56
C GLU A 213 3.83 3.22 -22.82
N LEU A 214 3.44 3.79 -21.67
CA LEU A 214 4.33 4.59 -20.84
C LEU A 214 5.32 3.75 -20.02
N GLU A 215 5.16 2.42 -20.03
CA GLU A 215 5.92 1.51 -19.16
C GLU A 215 5.95 2.00 -17.69
N THR A 216 4.83 2.48 -17.21
CA THR A 216 4.72 3.06 -15.86
C THR A 216 4.24 2.02 -14.85
N LEU A 217 4.65 2.17 -13.60
CA LEU A 217 4.19 1.32 -12.50
C LEU A 217 2.74 1.63 -12.16
N ILE A 218 1.91 0.59 -12.02
CA ILE A 218 0.58 0.69 -11.41
C ILE A 218 0.62 -0.03 -10.07
N PHE A 219 0.38 0.72 -8.99
CA PHE A 219 0.27 0.19 -7.64
C PHE A 219 -1.20 -0.02 -7.30
N ILE A 220 -1.59 -1.27 -7.05
CA ILE A 220 -2.97 -1.62 -6.67
C ILE A 220 -3.04 -1.71 -5.16
N HIS A 221 -3.81 -0.80 -4.56
CA HIS A 221 -4.06 -0.77 -3.12
C HIS A 221 -5.54 -0.96 -2.82
N PRO A 222 -5.92 -1.88 -1.92
CA PRO A 222 -7.31 -2.15 -1.59
C PRO A 222 -7.97 -0.98 -0.86
N GLN A 223 -9.30 -0.88 -1.02
CA GLN A 223 -10.13 0.15 -0.39
C GLN A 223 -11.27 -0.44 0.45
N VAL A 224 -11.45 -1.78 0.41
CA VAL A 224 -12.62 -2.55 0.92
C VAL A 224 -13.91 -2.23 0.18
N ALA A 225 -13.97 -1.11 -0.50
CA ALA A 225 -15.13 -0.67 -1.23
C ALA A 225 -15.36 -1.52 -2.48
N GLY A 226 -16.42 -2.33 -2.47
CA GLY A 226 -16.81 -3.14 -3.64
C GLY A 226 -16.38 -4.60 -3.58
N THR A 227 -15.86 -5.08 -2.44
CA THR A 227 -15.75 -6.53 -2.24
C THR A 227 -17.14 -7.15 -2.27
N PRO A 228 -17.32 -8.33 -2.90
CA PRO A 228 -18.61 -9.03 -2.94
C PRO A 228 -19.02 -9.60 -1.56
N ILE A 229 -18.27 -9.31 -0.52
CA ILE A 229 -18.62 -9.66 0.84
C ILE A 229 -19.59 -8.62 1.38
N ASP A 230 -20.69 -9.09 1.94
CA ASP A 230 -21.55 -8.26 2.77
C ASP A 230 -20.70 -7.55 3.82
N GLU A 231 -20.61 -6.22 3.73
CA GLU A 231 -19.83 -5.40 4.65
C GLU A 231 -20.19 -5.65 6.12
N SER A 232 -21.44 -6.12 6.39
CA SER A 232 -21.86 -6.48 7.74
C SER A 232 -21.00 -7.60 8.34
N ARG A 233 -20.48 -8.50 7.52
CA ARG A 233 -19.59 -9.60 7.94
C ARG A 233 -18.15 -9.16 8.22
N LEU A 234 -17.78 -7.99 7.77
CA LEU A 234 -16.47 -7.38 8.06
C LEU A 234 -16.51 -6.47 9.30
N LYS A 235 -17.69 -6.35 9.95
CA LYS A 235 -17.86 -5.63 11.21
C LYS A 235 -17.60 -6.55 12.40
N GLY A 236 -17.31 -5.95 13.55
CA GLY A 236 -17.12 -6.67 14.81
C GLY A 236 -15.73 -6.47 15.39
N ASN A 237 -15.32 -7.38 16.23
CA ASN A 237 -14.01 -7.32 16.87
C ASN A 237 -12.90 -7.72 15.89
N GLY A 238 -11.78 -7.00 15.91
CA GLY A 238 -10.57 -7.38 15.19
C GLY A 238 -10.29 -6.60 13.90
N PHE A 239 -10.97 -5.48 13.63
CA PHE A 239 -10.72 -4.63 12.47
C PHE A 239 -10.77 -5.43 11.15
N LEU A 240 -11.85 -6.23 10.98
CA LEU A 240 -11.96 -7.24 9.93
C LEU A 240 -12.00 -6.67 8.50
N ASP A 241 -12.47 -5.44 8.32
CA ASP A 241 -12.44 -4.74 7.04
C ASP A 241 -10.99 -4.56 6.54
N ASN A 242 -10.07 -4.26 7.43
CA ASN A 242 -8.65 -4.18 7.09
C ASN A 242 -7.99 -5.58 7.07
N VAL A 243 -8.10 -6.35 8.16
CA VAL A 243 -7.38 -7.62 8.33
C VAL A 243 -7.80 -8.70 7.32
N VAL A 244 -9.07 -8.70 6.91
CA VAL A 244 -9.63 -9.67 5.96
C VAL A 244 -10.01 -9.00 4.64
N GLY A 245 -10.69 -7.87 4.70
CA GLY A 245 -11.25 -7.19 3.53
C GLY A 245 -10.17 -6.70 2.56
N HIS A 246 -9.14 -6.03 3.05
CA HIS A 246 -8.05 -5.53 2.20
C HIS A 246 -7.31 -6.65 1.44
N PRO A 247 -6.79 -7.72 2.09
CA PRO A 247 -6.16 -8.81 1.36
C PRO A 247 -7.11 -9.51 0.38
N LEU A 248 -8.40 -9.60 0.70
CA LEU A 248 -9.38 -10.21 -0.17
C LEU A 248 -9.62 -9.38 -1.43
N GLU A 249 -9.79 -8.07 -1.32
CA GLU A 249 -9.97 -7.18 -2.47
C GLU A 249 -8.77 -7.25 -3.42
N THR A 250 -7.54 -7.21 -2.87
CA THR A 250 -6.32 -7.40 -3.66
C THR A 250 -6.32 -8.75 -4.39
N THR A 251 -6.74 -9.82 -3.69
CA THR A 251 -6.84 -11.16 -4.27
C THR A 251 -7.81 -11.18 -5.46
N LEU A 252 -8.98 -10.59 -5.32
CA LEU A 252 -9.99 -10.52 -6.37
C LEU A 252 -9.48 -9.71 -7.57
N ALA A 253 -8.94 -8.52 -7.32
CA ALA A 253 -8.40 -7.66 -8.38
C ALA A 253 -7.36 -8.38 -9.24
N LEU A 254 -6.37 -9.01 -8.61
CA LEU A 254 -5.33 -9.76 -9.33
C LEU A 254 -5.88 -10.99 -10.04
N THR A 255 -6.80 -11.70 -9.40
CA THR A 255 -7.43 -12.89 -9.98
C THR A 255 -8.19 -12.54 -11.25
N HIS A 256 -8.99 -11.46 -11.25
CA HIS A 256 -9.70 -10.98 -12.43
C HIS A 256 -8.74 -10.52 -13.53
N LEU A 257 -7.68 -9.77 -13.21
CA LEU A 257 -6.67 -9.37 -14.20
C LEU A 257 -6.03 -10.59 -14.91
N ILE A 258 -5.83 -11.68 -14.18
CA ILE A 258 -5.30 -12.94 -14.73
C ILE A 258 -6.39 -13.68 -15.52
N GLN A 259 -7.49 -14.07 -14.85
CA GLN A 259 -8.49 -15.00 -15.37
C GLN A 259 -9.30 -14.42 -16.53
N ASP A 260 -9.52 -13.11 -16.57
CA ASP A 260 -10.23 -12.44 -17.65
C ASP A 260 -9.30 -12.08 -18.82
N GLY A 261 -7.99 -12.35 -18.71
CA GLY A 261 -7.02 -12.23 -19.79
C GLY A 261 -6.43 -10.84 -19.99
N THR A 262 -6.59 -9.92 -19.02
CA THR A 262 -6.00 -8.58 -19.12
C THR A 262 -4.47 -8.64 -19.27
N LEU A 263 -3.80 -9.53 -18.53
CA LEU A 263 -2.34 -9.73 -18.63
C LEU A 263 -1.91 -10.43 -19.93
N ASP A 264 -2.84 -11.06 -20.65
CA ASP A 264 -2.61 -11.57 -21.99
C ASP A 264 -2.73 -10.48 -23.08
N LEU A 265 -3.64 -9.52 -22.85
CA LEU A 265 -3.83 -8.37 -23.74
C LEU A 265 -2.69 -7.35 -23.58
N PHE A 266 -2.26 -7.13 -22.34
CA PHE A 266 -1.24 -6.14 -21.98
C PHE A 266 -0.07 -6.83 -21.24
N PRO A 267 0.78 -7.61 -21.92
CA PRO A 267 1.77 -8.47 -21.28
C PRO A 267 2.97 -7.74 -20.67
N ARG A 268 3.16 -6.45 -20.97
CA ARG A 268 4.27 -5.65 -20.45
C ARG A 268 3.87 -4.74 -19.27
N LEU A 269 2.65 -4.86 -18.77
CA LEU A 269 2.20 -4.11 -17.60
C LEU A 269 3.15 -4.33 -16.41
N LYS A 270 3.44 -3.25 -15.69
CA LYS A 270 4.18 -3.25 -14.44
C LYS A 270 3.20 -2.99 -13.30
N ILE A 271 2.68 -4.05 -12.70
CA ILE A 271 1.70 -3.98 -11.61
C ILE A 271 2.37 -4.43 -10.33
N CYS A 272 2.29 -3.60 -9.28
CA CYS A 272 2.67 -3.96 -7.92
C CYS A 272 1.41 -4.02 -7.06
N ALA A 273 1.24 -5.10 -6.33
CA ALA A 273 0.12 -5.33 -5.45
C ALA A 273 0.50 -5.10 -3.99
N ALA A 274 -0.36 -4.41 -3.25
CA ALA A 274 -0.20 -4.19 -1.82
C ALA A 274 -0.35 -5.49 -1.01
N HIS A 275 0.21 -5.49 0.20
CA HIS A 275 0.05 -6.54 1.21
C HIS A 275 0.43 -7.94 0.70
N GLY A 276 1.58 -8.03 0.00
CA GLY A 276 2.07 -9.27 -0.56
C GLY A 276 1.16 -9.92 -1.60
N GLY A 277 0.21 -9.17 -2.19
CA GLY A 277 -0.76 -9.69 -3.15
C GLY A 277 -1.98 -10.39 -2.51
N GLY A 278 -2.22 -10.12 -1.23
CA GLY A 278 -3.33 -10.69 -0.48
C GLY A 278 -3.20 -12.19 -0.30
N TYR A 279 -4.28 -12.93 -0.51
CA TYR A 279 -4.30 -14.40 -0.39
C TYR A 279 -3.89 -15.11 -1.69
N LEU A 280 -3.76 -14.39 -2.82
CA LEU A 280 -3.55 -15.01 -4.12
C LEU A 280 -2.29 -15.88 -4.19
N PRO A 281 -1.11 -15.44 -3.72
CA PRO A 281 0.09 -16.29 -3.78
C PRO A 281 -0.07 -17.62 -3.02
N SER A 282 -0.80 -17.62 -1.90
CA SER A 282 -0.99 -18.80 -1.05
C SER A 282 -1.96 -19.83 -1.64
N TYR A 283 -2.91 -19.41 -2.50
CA TYR A 283 -3.93 -20.28 -3.08
C TYR A 283 -3.88 -20.34 -4.62
N SER A 284 -2.85 -19.84 -5.23
CA SER A 284 -2.72 -19.70 -6.69
C SER A 284 -2.87 -21.02 -7.46
N SER A 285 -2.35 -22.12 -6.93
CA SER A 285 -2.45 -23.44 -7.55
C SER A 285 -3.89 -23.93 -7.74
N ARG A 286 -4.84 -23.40 -6.94
CA ARG A 286 -6.27 -23.71 -7.12
C ARG A 286 -6.81 -23.14 -8.44
N ASN A 287 -6.25 -22.03 -8.92
CA ASN A 287 -6.61 -21.44 -10.21
C ASN A 287 -6.17 -22.34 -11.39
N ASP A 288 -4.96 -22.91 -11.32
CA ASP A 288 -4.50 -23.89 -12.32
C ASP A 288 -5.39 -25.13 -12.31
N GLN A 289 -5.72 -25.62 -11.12
CA GLN A 289 -6.55 -26.80 -10.97
C GLN A 289 -7.98 -26.59 -11.51
N CYS A 290 -8.49 -25.33 -11.48
CA CYS A 290 -9.78 -24.96 -12.11
C CYS A 290 -9.76 -25.21 -13.62
N LEU A 291 -8.69 -24.80 -14.30
CA LEU A 291 -8.55 -25.03 -15.76
C LEU A 291 -8.51 -26.51 -16.12
N ILE A 292 -7.94 -27.34 -15.25
CA ILE A 292 -7.84 -28.80 -15.47
C ILE A 292 -9.19 -29.47 -15.18
N ALA A 293 -9.81 -29.16 -14.05
CA ALA A 293 -11.00 -29.85 -13.57
C ALA A 293 -12.30 -29.34 -14.22
N PHE A 294 -12.34 -28.07 -14.61
CA PHE A 294 -13.52 -27.39 -15.13
C PHE A 294 -13.22 -26.55 -16.37
N PRO A 295 -12.67 -27.12 -17.46
CA PRO A 295 -12.21 -26.36 -18.63
C PRO A 295 -13.35 -25.59 -19.33
N ASN A 296 -14.59 -25.99 -19.15
CA ASN A 296 -15.75 -25.31 -19.74
C ASN A 296 -16.19 -24.06 -18.93
N LEU A 297 -15.71 -23.91 -17.69
CA LEU A 297 -16.02 -22.76 -16.83
C LEU A 297 -14.90 -21.70 -16.84
N CYS A 298 -13.69 -22.09 -17.24
CA CYS A 298 -12.52 -21.23 -17.26
C CYS A 298 -12.19 -20.83 -18.69
N LYS A 299 -11.99 -19.53 -18.94
CA LYS A 299 -11.51 -19.07 -20.26
C LYS A 299 -10.09 -19.58 -20.53
N PRO A 300 -9.76 -19.94 -21.79
CA PRO A 300 -8.39 -20.29 -22.15
C PRO A 300 -7.47 -19.09 -21.93
N LEU A 301 -6.36 -19.32 -21.22
CA LEU A 301 -5.28 -18.37 -21.02
C LEU A 301 -4.04 -18.84 -21.84
N LYS A 302 -3.13 -17.91 -22.15
CA LYS A 302 -1.90 -18.26 -22.87
C LYS A 302 -0.93 -19.14 -22.07
N LYS A 303 -1.07 -19.14 -20.74
CA LYS A 303 -0.27 -19.94 -19.80
C LYS A 303 -1.07 -20.22 -18.50
N PRO A 304 -0.62 -21.16 -17.65
CA PRO A 304 -1.24 -21.41 -16.37
C PRO A 304 -1.32 -20.15 -15.48
N PRO A 305 -2.41 -19.93 -14.72
CA PRO A 305 -2.58 -18.79 -13.84
C PRO A 305 -1.40 -18.53 -12.90
N THR A 306 -0.78 -19.57 -12.35
CA THR A 306 0.40 -19.43 -11.47
C THR A 306 1.61 -18.81 -12.17
N GLU A 307 1.75 -18.93 -13.49
CA GLU A 307 2.86 -18.31 -14.22
C GLU A 307 2.71 -16.79 -14.37
N TYR A 308 1.47 -16.27 -14.30
CA TYR A 308 1.23 -14.83 -14.32
C TYR A 308 1.70 -14.14 -13.04
N LEU A 309 1.74 -14.87 -11.91
CA LEU A 309 2.23 -14.31 -10.64
C LEU A 309 3.66 -13.78 -10.75
N LYS A 310 4.48 -14.39 -11.61
CA LYS A 310 5.86 -13.97 -11.87
C LYS A 310 5.97 -12.75 -12.78
N GLN A 311 4.87 -12.23 -13.31
CA GLN A 311 4.81 -10.96 -14.04
C GLN A 311 4.44 -9.79 -13.14
N LEU A 312 3.85 -10.07 -11.98
CA LEU A 312 3.41 -9.08 -11.01
C LEU A 312 4.52 -8.82 -9.99
N TYR A 313 4.43 -7.68 -9.34
CA TYR A 313 5.28 -7.31 -8.21
C TYR A 313 4.44 -7.24 -6.95
N TYR A 314 5.08 -7.39 -5.80
CA TYR A 314 4.42 -7.49 -4.50
C TYR A 314 5.20 -6.71 -3.47
N ASP A 315 4.52 -5.95 -2.63
CA ASP A 315 5.19 -5.33 -1.51
C ASP A 315 5.49 -6.33 -0.38
N SER A 316 6.28 -5.88 0.58
CA SER A 316 6.71 -6.69 1.71
C SER A 316 5.90 -6.41 2.99
N VAL A 317 4.66 -5.93 2.89
CA VAL A 317 3.79 -5.72 4.05
C VAL A 317 3.23 -7.08 4.50
N LEU A 318 4.13 -7.90 5.00
CA LEU A 318 3.92 -9.22 5.58
C LEU A 318 4.59 -9.26 6.95
N PHE A 319 4.01 -9.99 7.92
CA PHE A 319 4.35 -9.77 9.31
C PHE A 319 5.22 -10.85 9.93
N THR A 320 5.46 -11.97 9.22
CA THR A 320 6.37 -13.02 9.65
C THR A 320 7.43 -13.33 8.58
N PRO A 321 8.63 -13.79 8.96
CA PRO A 321 9.62 -14.30 8.00
C PRO A 321 9.09 -15.45 7.14
N GLU A 322 8.17 -16.27 7.67
CA GLU A 322 7.57 -17.40 6.96
C GLU A 322 6.64 -16.95 5.85
N ASP A 323 5.81 -15.92 6.08
CA ASP A 323 4.94 -15.35 5.04
C ASP A 323 5.78 -14.79 3.90
N MET A 324 6.85 -14.05 4.24
CA MET A 324 7.78 -13.51 3.26
C MET A 324 8.50 -14.62 2.48
N ARG A 325 8.99 -15.66 3.17
CA ARG A 325 9.64 -16.82 2.54
C ARG A 325 8.69 -17.53 1.59
N HIS A 326 7.41 -17.69 1.98
CA HIS A 326 6.39 -18.29 1.14
C HIS A 326 6.16 -17.45 -0.14
N LEU A 327 5.93 -16.15 0.00
CA LEU A 327 5.77 -15.25 -1.15
C LEU A 327 6.96 -15.38 -2.11
N ILE A 328 8.18 -15.25 -1.59
CA ILE A 328 9.41 -15.35 -2.40
C ILE A 328 9.52 -16.71 -3.11
N ALA A 329 9.16 -17.79 -2.44
CA ALA A 329 9.18 -19.12 -3.04
C ALA A 329 8.19 -19.26 -4.22
N VAL A 330 7.05 -18.58 -4.17
CA VAL A 330 6.03 -18.62 -5.22
C VAL A 330 6.38 -17.71 -6.40
N VAL A 331 6.78 -16.46 -6.12
CA VAL A 331 6.92 -15.44 -7.17
C VAL A 331 8.37 -15.15 -7.57
N GLY A 332 9.33 -15.44 -6.69
CA GLY A 332 10.74 -15.08 -6.83
C GLY A 332 11.09 -13.76 -6.15
N ALA A 333 12.31 -13.64 -5.62
CA ALA A 333 12.78 -12.45 -4.91
C ALA A 333 12.80 -11.19 -5.79
N SER A 334 12.99 -11.33 -7.11
CA SER A 334 12.97 -10.22 -8.06
C SER A 334 11.59 -9.57 -8.24
N GLN A 335 10.53 -10.20 -7.76
CA GLN A 335 9.14 -9.69 -7.82
C GLN A 335 8.71 -9.05 -6.50
N VAL A 336 9.55 -9.08 -5.47
CA VAL A 336 9.23 -8.50 -4.16
C VAL A 336 9.97 -7.17 -3.98
N VAL A 337 9.26 -6.18 -3.42
CA VAL A 337 9.77 -4.83 -3.11
C VAL A 337 9.44 -4.44 -1.69
N VAL A 338 10.17 -3.48 -1.12
CA VAL A 338 9.83 -2.98 0.22
C VAL A 338 8.51 -2.23 0.19
N GLY A 339 7.67 -2.46 1.21
CA GLY A 339 6.49 -1.69 1.55
C GLY A 339 6.43 -1.44 3.06
N THR A 340 6.14 -0.21 3.46
CA THR A 340 5.93 0.14 4.87
C THR A 340 4.47 0.26 5.26
N ASP A 341 3.62 0.63 4.32
CA ASP A 341 2.24 1.08 4.56
C ASP A 341 2.21 2.32 5.48
N TYR A 342 3.25 3.19 5.34
CA TYR A 342 3.36 4.42 6.11
C TYR A 342 2.15 5.35 5.84
N PRO A 343 1.57 6.03 6.84
CA PRO A 343 2.03 6.17 8.21
C PRO A 343 1.40 5.17 9.19
N THR A 344 0.86 4.06 8.72
CA THR A 344 0.28 3.04 9.61
C THR A 344 1.36 2.44 10.52
N LEU A 345 0.91 1.86 11.63
CA LEU A 345 1.81 1.23 12.60
C LEU A 345 2.12 -0.24 12.26
N TRP A 346 1.59 -0.75 11.15
CA TRP A 346 1.69 -2.16 10.79
C TRP A 346 3.13 -2.63 10.57
N ASN A 347 3.94 -1.85 9.87
CA ASN A 347 5.28 -2.26 9.49
C ASN A 347 6.35 -1.20 9.81
N ARG A 348 6.66 -1.04 11.09
CA ARG A 348 7.71 -0.13 11.57
C ARG A 348 9.13 -0.70 11.46
N THR A 349 9.29 -1.97 11.13
CA THR A 349 10.59 -2.66 11.02
C THR A 349 10.73 -3.44 9.71
N PRO A 350 10.47 -2.81 8.54
CA PRO A 350 10.44 -3.52 7.25
C PRO A 350 11.80 -4.13 6.91
N VAL A 351 12.89 -3.43 7.20
CA VAL A 351 14.26 -3.90 6.94
C VAL A 351 14.58 -5.15 7.77
N ASP A 352 14.26 -5.12 9.07
CA ASP A 352 14.56 -6.25 9.96
C ASP A 352 13.77 -7.51 9.57
N ARG A 353 12.52 -7.34 9.14
CA ARG A 353 11.69 -8.45 8.67
C ARG A 353 12.30 -9.14 7.45
N ILE A 354 12.79 -8.37 6.47
CA ILE A 354 13.45 -8.92 5.27
C ILE A 354 14.78 -9.56 5.64
N LEU A 355 15.57 -8.94 6.52
CA LEU A 355 16.84 -9.52 6.98
C LEU A 355 16.64 -10.83 7.74
N ALA A 356 15.53 -10.98 8.46
CA ALA A 356 15.19 -12.17 9.21
C ALA A 356 14.71 -13.36 8.35
N VAL A 357 14.45 -13.17 7.05
CA VAL A 357 14.00 -14.26 6.18
C VAL A 357 15.12 -15.27 5.99
N PRO A 358 14.93 -16.55 6.39
CA PRO A 358 15.97 -17.56 6.30
C PRO A 358 16.24 -17.96 4.85
N GLY A 359 17.50 -18.22 4.54
CA GLY A 359 17.92 -18.75 3.23
C GLY A 359 17.98 -17.75 2.08
N LEU A 360 17.61 -16.48 2.30
CA LEU A 360 17.80 -15.43 1.28
C LEU A 360 19.28 -15.17 1.05
N LYS A 361 19.66 -15.12 -0.22
CA LYS A 361 21.01 -14.69 -0.66
C LYS A 361 21.14 -13.19 -0.62
N ASP A 362 22.35 -12.67 -0.51
CA ASP A 362 22.61 -11.22 -0.49
C ASP A 362 22.10 -10.52 -1.76
N ALA A 363 22.26 -11.13 -2.94
CA ALA A 363 21.72 -10.59 -4.19
C ALA A 363 20.18 -10.49 -4.18
N GLU A 364 19.49 -11.43 -3.55
CA GLU A 364 18.04 -11.41 -3.39
C GLU A 364 17.61 -10.30 -2.42
N ARG A 365 18.31 -10.14 -1.29
CA ARG A 365 18.07 -9.02 -0.36
C ARG A 365 18.29 -7.67 -1.03
N ILE A 366 19.38 -7.49 -1.79
CA ILE A 366 19.66 -6.27 -2.55
C ILE A 366 18.54 -5.99 -3.56
N SER A 367 18.05 -7.03 -4.24
CA SER A 367 16.91 -6.90 -5.17
C SER A 367 15.66 -6.37 -4.46
N ILE A 368 15.28 -7.01 -3.35
CA ILE A 368 14.08 -6.65 -2.56
C ILE A 368 14.22 -5.24 -1.97
N PHE A 369 15.37 -4.90 -1.38
CA PHE A 369 15.56 -3.61 -0.73
C PHE A 369 15.46 -2.44 -1.70
N GLY A 370 16.01 -2.55 -2.91
CA GLY A 370 16.01 -1.36 -3.74
C GLY A 370 16.10 -1.57 -5.25
N SER A 371 16.88 -2.55 -5.76
CA SER A 371 17.14 -2.64 -7.20
C SER A 371 15.87 -2.86 -8.02
N THR A 372 14.94 -3.69 -7.55
CA THR A 372 13.65 -3.92 -8.22
C THR A 372 12.80 -2.66 -8.22
N ALA A 373 12.62 -2.03 -7.05
CA ALA A 373 11.84 -0.81 -6.92
C ALA A 373 12.41 0.34 -7.74
N ALA A 374 13.74 0.52 -7.71
CA ALA A 374 14.42 1.54 -8.51
C ALA A 374 14.18 1.35 -10.02
N LYS A 375 14.25 0.12 -10.50
CA LYS A 375 13.93 -0.20 -11.92
C LYS A 375 12.48 0.14 -12.24
N LEU A 376 11.53 -0.21 -11.37
CA LEU A 376 10.10 0.08 -11.56
C LEU A 376 9.82 1.59 -11.60
N LEU A 377 10.44 2.34 -10.69
CA LEU A 377 10.30 3.79 -10.58
C LEU A 377 11.22 4.56 -11.54
N LYS A 378 12.01 3.87 -12.37
CA LYS A 378 12.98 4.48 -13.30
C LYS A 378 13.92 5.46 -12.58
N MET A 379 14.50 5.03 -11.46
CA MET A 379 15.39 5.81 -10.60
C MET A 379 16.80 5.21 -10.60
N SER A 380 17.81 6.05 -10.38
CA SER A 380 19.16 5.61 -10.06
C SER A 380 19.28 5.28 -8.56
N VAL A 381 19.80 4.14 -8.21
CA VAL A 381 20.08 3.71 -6.82
C VAL A 381 21.58 3.48 -6.61
#